data_d72c17c9848a9e1b5cc640ae92fb0514
#
_entry.id   d72c17c9848a9e1b5cc640ae92fb0514
#
_cell.length_a   1.000
_cell.length_b   1.000
_cell.length_c   1.000
_cell.angle_alpha   90.00
_cell.angle_beta   90.00
_cell.angle_gamma   90.00
#
_symmetry.space_group_name_H-M   'P 1'
#
loop_
_entity.id
_entity.type
_entity.pdbx_description
1 polymer ?
#
loop_
_entity_poly.entity_id
_entity_poly.type
_entity_poly.pdbx_seq_one_letter_code
_entity_poly.pdbx_strand_id
1 'polypeptide(L)'
;TTTANVTAKALTVSGITASNKTYDANTTATLNTGSVAYTGKIDGDDFGGTYTGAFSDKNVGTGKTVTITPSYTGADVGNYSVTDHSTVTANITAKALSVSGITASDKGYDGNATATLNTLLINYGGLVSGDTLTGTYSGVFNNANVGNGKTVTITSSYGGTDVNNYTICLLYTSPSPRDPTK
;
A
#
# COMPACT_ATOMS: atom_id res chain seq x y z
N THR A 1 50.73 -41.77 8.87
CA THR A 1 49.74 -40.67 8.71
C THR A 1 48.37 -41.30 8.52
N THR A 2 47.36 -40.78 9.23
CA THR A 2 45.95 -41.12 9.04
C THR A 2 45.23 -39.86 8.55
N THR A 3 44.08 -40.03 7.89
CA THR A 3 43.20 -38.93 7.42
C THR A 3 41.91 -38.93 8.23
N ALA A 4 41.36 -37.74 8.50
CA ALA A 4 40.04 -37.57 9.12
C ALA A 4 39.34 -36.36 8.49
N ASN A 5 38.02 -36.30 8.56
CA ASN A 5 37.20 -35.20 8.02
C ASN A 5 36.78 -34.25 9.15
N VAL A 6 36.71 -32.95 8.81
CA VAL A 6 36.05 -31.95 9.63
C VAL A 6 34.76 -31.56 8.86
N THR A 7 33.62 -31.66 9.51
CA THR A 7 32.31 -31.35 8.88
C THR A 7 31.81 -29.99 9.39
N ALA A 8 31.02 -29.29 8.51
CA ALA A 8 30.42 -28.03 8.86
C ALA A 8 29.50 -28.11 10.08
N LYS A 9 29.55 -27.14 10.95
CA LYS A 9 28.71 -27.04 12.14
C LYS A 9 27.34 -26.48 11.78
N ALA A 10 26.28 -27.06 12.33
CA ALA A 10 24.92 -26.53 12.15
C ALA A 10 24.79 -25.15 12.82
N LEU A 11 24.22 -24.23 12.11
CA LEU A 11 23.91 -22.86 12.58
C LEU A 11 22.48 -22.52 12.16
N THR A 12 21.67 -22.01 13.09
CA THR A 12 20.28 -21.60 12.82
C THR A 12 20.16 -20.09 12.95
N VAL A 13 19.60 -19.43 11.94
CA VAL A 13 19.27 -18.01 11.94
C VAL A 13 17.83 -17.83 12.38
N SER A 14 17.60 -16.88 13.30
CA SER A 14 16.27 -16.54 13.81
C SER A 14 16.15 -15.07 14.20
N GLY A 15 14.96 -14.60 14.65
CA GLY A 15 14.76 -13.27 15.20
C GLY A 15 14.52 -12.16 14.16
N ILE A 16 14.37 -12.52 12.86
CA ILE A 16 14.00 -11.55 11.81
C ILE A 16 12.48 -11.38 11.81
N THR A 17 12.01 -10.13 11.71
CA THR A 17 10.59 -9.81 11.51
C THR A 17 10.43 -8.82 10.35
N ALA A 18 9.22 -8.67 9.83
CA ALA A 18 8.92 -7.69 8.79
C ALA A 18 7.96 -6.62 9.31
N SER A 19 8.15 -5.38 8.87
CA SER A 19 7.24 -4.27 9.16
C SER A 19 6.03 -4.30 8.23
N ASN A 20 4.86 -3.91 8.76
CA ASN A 20 3.71 -3.58 7.92
C ASN A 20 4.04 -2.36 7.05
N LYS A 21 3.38 -2.26 5.90
CA LYS A 21 3.49 -1.08 5.04
C LYS A 21 2.13 -0.63 4.49
N THR A 22 2.05 0.61 4.05
CA THR A 22 0.95 1.08 3.21
C THR A 22 1.23 0.72 1.76
N TYR A 23 0.18 0.43 0.99
CA TYR A 23 0.28 0.11 -0.43
C TYR A 23 1.08 1.17 -1.22
N ASP A 24 2.03 0.70 -2.01
CA ASP A 24 2.96 1.51 -2.81
C ASP A 24 3.26 0.88 -4.19
N ALA A 25 2.47 -0.12 -4.58
CA ALA A 25 2.56 -0.90 -5.83
C ALA A 25 3.85 -1.73 -5.99
N ASN A 26 4.66 -1.91 -4.94
CA ASN A 26 5.84 -2.80 -4.99
C ASN A 26 5.79 -3.89 -3.91
N THR A 27 6.65 -4.90 -4.04
CA THR A 27 6.74 -6.04 -3.12
C THR A 27 7.86 -5.91 -2.09
N THR A 28 8.67 -4.86 -2.11
CA THR A 28 9.78 -4.70 -1.16
C THR A 28 9.25 -4.65 0.27
N ALA A 29 9.83 -5.46 1.15
CA ALA A 29 9.53 -5.47 2.57
C ALA A 29 10.69 -4.92 3.40
N THR A 30 10.38 -4.08 4.39
CA THR A 30 11.35 -3.65 5.39
C THR A 30 11.45 -4.71 6.46
N LEU A 31 12.65 -5.27 6.64
CA LEU A 31 12.95 -6.25 7.68
C LEU A 31 13.51 -5.57 8.94
N ASN A 32 13.12 -6.09 10.10
CA ASN A 32 13.70 -5.73 11.38
C ASN A 32 14.70 -6.82 11.77
N THR A 33 15.97 -6.48 11.76
CA THR A 33 17.10 -7.40 11.98
C THR A 33 17.83 -7.20 13.29
N GLY A 34 17.37 -6.26 14.13
CA GLY A 34 18.02 -5.93 15.42
C GLY A 34 18.03 -7.05 16.46
N SER A 35 17.20 -8.10 16.27
CA SER A 35 17.12 -9.28 17.15
C SER A 35 17.61 -10.56 16.48
N VAL A 36 18.36 -10.44 15.37
CA VAL A 36 18.93 -11.62 14.69
C VAL A 36 19.82 -12.38 15.63
N ALA A 37 19.57 -13.68 15.72
CA ALA A 37 20.35 -14.62 16.51
C ALA A 37 20.93 -15.73 15.62
N TYR A 38 22.18 -16.07 15.87
CA TYR A 38 22.94 -17.13 15.21
C TYR A 38 23.17 -18.28 16.18
N THR A 39 22.17 -19.13 16.36
CA THR A 39 22.25 -20.27 17.29
C THR A 39 23.20 -21.32 16.75
N GLY A 40 24.22 -21.70 17.52
CA GLY A 40 25.26 -22.64 17.13
C GLY A 40 26.54 -21.98 16.63
N LYS A 41 26.58 -20.63 16.49
CA LYS A 41 27.83 -19.91 16.22
C LYS A 41 28.85 -20.13 17.36
N ILE A 42 30.11 -20.29 17.01
CA ILE A 42 31.23 -20.35 17.96
C ILE A 42 31.63 -18.93 18.32
N ASP A 43 31.92 -18.71 19.62
CA ASP A 43 32.40 -17.42 20.09
C ASP A 43 33.75 -17.07 19.47
N GLY A 44 33.86 -15.86 18.95
CA GLY A 44 35.05 -15.38 18.27
C GLY A 44 35.06 -15.57 16.77
N ASP A 45 34.18 -16.43 16.20
CA ASP A 45 34.10 -16.61 14.76
C ASP A 45 33.53 -15.34 14.06
N ASP A 46 34.12 -15.03 12.91
CA ASP A 46 33.64 -13.95 12.02
C ASP A 46 32.52 -14.49 11.11
N PHE A 47 31.29 -14.30 11.57
CA PHE A 47 30.06 -14.68 10.84
C PHE A 47 29.01 -13.61 11.03
N GLY A 48 28.51 -13.06 9.92
CA GLY A 48 27.43 -12.07 9.87
C GLY A 48 26.54 -12.26 8.65
N GLY A 49 25.48 -11.44 8.54
CA GLY A 49 24.58 -11.51 7.39
C GLY A 49 23.81 -10.24 7.18
N THR A 50 23.44 -10.01 5.92
CA THR A 50 22.46 -9.02 5.47
C THR A 50 21.24 -9.73 4.91
N TYR A 51 20.08 -9.06 4.97
CA TYR A 51 18.80 -9.68 4.63
C TYR A 51 17.97 -8.72 3.80
N THR A 52 17.35 -9.24 2.73
CA THR A 52 16.35 -8.54 1.96
C THR A 52 15.01 -9.27 2.06
N GLY A 53 13.91 -8.54 2.01
CA GLY A 53 12.56 -9.09 2.13
C GLY A 53 11.67 -8.71 0.96
N ALA A 54 10.82 -9.63 0.53
CA ALA A 54 9.82 -9.38 -0.47
C ALA A 54 8.47 -10.00 -0.08
N PHE A 55 7.40 -9.20 -0.16
CA PHE A 55 6.02 -9.69 -0.04
C PHE A 55 5.67 -10.62 -1.21
N SER A 56 4.79 -11.58 -0.97
CA SER A 56 4.29 -12.53 -1.97
C SER A 56 3.64 -11.85 -3.19
N ASP A 57 3.01 -10.71 -3.00
CA ASP A 57 2.49 -9.81 -4.04
C ASP A 57 2.34 -8.38 -3.49
N LYS A 58 2.07 -7.41 -4.37
CA LYS A 58 1.95 -5.99 -4.03
C LYS A 58 0.64 -5.58 -3.34
N ASN A 59 -0.41 -6.41 -3.42
CA ASN A 59 -1.77 -6.01 -3.06
C ASN A 59 -2.00 -5.95 -1.55
N VAL A 60 -2.99 -5.17 -1.14
CA VAL A 60 -3.48 -5.08 0.25
C VAL A 60 -3.86 -6.46 0.77
N GLY A 61 -3.48 -6.73 2.01
CA GLY A 61 -3.79 -7.99 2.69
C GLY A 61 -3.16 -8.08 4.07
N THR A 62 -3.72 -8.94 4.89
CA THR A 62 -3.24 -9.24 6.24
C THR A 62 -2.48 -10.57 6.25
N GLY A 63 -1.44 -10.66 7.08
CA GLY A 63 -0.67 -11.89 7.25
C GLY A 63 0.02 -12.36 5.96
N LYS A 64 0.39 -11.45 5.08
CA LYS A 64 1.04 -11.78 3.80
C LYS A 64 2.43 -12.34 4.07
N THR A 65 2.78 -13.40 3.35
CA THR A 65 4.12 -13.97 3.43
C THR A 65 5.16 -12.97 2.89
N VAL A 66 6.21 -12.80 3.67
CA VAL A 66 7.43 -12.10 3.27
C VAL A 66 8.54 -13.14 3.18
N THR A 67 9.08 -13.34 1.98
CA THR A 67 10.25 -14.19 1.75
C THR A 67 11.50 -13.40 2.11
N ILE A 68 12.38 -14.00 2.90
CA ILE A 68 13.66 -13.44 3.31
C ILE A 68 14.76 -14.07 2.46
N THR A 69 15.60 -13.23 1.86
CA THR A 69 16.79 -13.67 1.13
C THR A 69 18.02 -13.21 1.93
N PRO A 70 18.77 -14.14 2.52
CA PRO A 70 19.99 -13.83 3.26
C PRO A 70 21.20 -13.71 2.33
N SER A 71 22.21 -12.97 2.79
CA SER A 71 23.56 -12.97 2.26
C SER A 71 24.54 -12.97 3.42
N TYR A 72 25.27 -14.07 3.60
CA TYR A 72 26.19 -14.26 4.72
C TYR A 72 27.59 -13.79 4.37
N THR A 73 28.27 -13.21 5.36
CA THR A 73 29.63 -12.65 5.23
C THR A 73 30.44 -12.99 6.47
N GLY A 74 31.77 -13.01 6.33
CA GLY A 74 32.75 -13.30 7.36
C GLY A 74 33.70 -14.42 6.96
N ALA A 75 34.87 -14.45 7.59
CA ALA A 75 35.91 -15.42 7.26
C ALA A 75 35.52 -16.88 7.58
N ASP A 76 34.60 -17.06 8.53
CA ASP A 76 34.23 -18.37 9.06
C ASP A 76 32.91 -18.94 8.49
N VAL A 77 32.27 -18.24 7.53
CA VAL A 77 30.98 -18.65 6.94
C VAL A 77 31.04 -20.09 6.39
N GLY A 78 32.15 -20.46 5.74
CA GLY A 78 32.36 -21.80 5.16
C GLY A 78 32.42 -22.96 6.17
N ASN A 79 32.55 -22.65 7.47
CA ASN A 79 32.60 -23.64 8.55
C ASN A 79 31.20 -24.05 9.04
N TYR A 80 30.13 -23.41 8.52
CA TYR A 80 28.76 -23.62 8.97
C TYR A 80 27.85 -24.16 7.89
N SER A 81 26.91 -25.02 8.32
CA SER A 81 25.71 -25.38 7.54
C SER A 81 24.53 -24.57 8.08
N VAL A 82 24.09 -23.56 7.34
CA VAL A 82 23.12 -22.59 7.81
C VAL A 82 21.69 -23.05 7.54
N THR A 83 20.84 -22.97 8.56
CA THR A 83 19.38 -23.07 8.43
C THR A 83 18.80 -21.67 8.51
N ASP A 84 18.22 -21.21 7.41
CA ASP A 84 17.72 -19.83 7.26
C ASP A 84 16.37 -19.61 7.95
N HIS A 85 16.16 -18.38 8.42
CA HIS A 85 14.83 -17.84 8.71
C HIS A 85 14.22 -17.34 7.39
N SER A 86 13.59 -18.25 6.63
CA SER A 86 13.26 -18.02 5.22
C SER A 86 12.00 -17.19 4.98
N THR A 87 11.05 -17.18 5.95
CA THR A 87 9.78 -16.46 5.80
C THR A 87 9.28 -15.89 7.10
N VAL A 88 8.60 -14.74 7.00
CA VAL A 88 7.81 -14.11 8.09
C VAL A 88 6.51 -13.59 7.50
N THR A 89 5.65 -12.98 8.31
CA THR A 89 4.41 -12.36 7.84
C THR A 89 4.34 -10.89 8.22
N ALA A 90 3.71 -10.09 7.34
CA ALA A 90 3.38 -8.69 7.61
C ALA A 90 2.14 -8.28 6.80
N ASN A 91 1.60 -7.08 7.06
CA ASN A 91 0.41 -6.58 6.38
C ASN A 91 0.77 -5.50 5.37
N ILE A 92 0.01 -5.46 4.26
CA ILE A 92 -0.06 -4.30 3.38
C ILE A 92 -1.44 -3.67 3.60
N THR A 93 -1.47 -2.41 4.08
CA THR A 93 -2.70 -1.67 4.32
C THR A 93 -3.07 -0.80 3.12
N ALA A 94 -4.37 -0.51 2.95
CA ALA A 94 -4.86 0.31 1.86
C ALA A 94 -4.29 1.73 1.93
N LYS A 95 -3.98 2.30 0.77
CA LYS A 95 -3.55 3.68 0.64
C LYS A 95 -4.76 4.61 0.56
N ALA A 96 -4.72 5.72 1.28
CA ALA A 96 -5.74 6.74 1.15
C ALA A 96 -5.68 7.40 -0.23
N LEU A 97 -6.84 7.52 -0.87
CA LEU A 97 -7.03 8.19 -2.16
C LEU A 97 -8.16 9.19 -2.04
N SER A 98 -7.90 10.44 -2.45
CA SER A 98 -8.91 11.48 -2.48
C SER A 98 -9.40 11.72 -3.91
N VAL A 99 -10.70 11.87 -4.08
CA VAL A 99 -11.31 12.26 -5.37
C VAL A 99 -11.88 13.67 -5.23
N SER A 100 -11.50 14.54 -6.14
CA SER A 100 -11.91 15.97 -6.13
C SER A 100 -12.14 16.47 -7.55
N GLY A 101 -12.60 17.72 -7.70
CA GLY A 101 -12.80 18.38 -9.00
C GLY A 101 -14.13 18.06 -9.69
N ILE A 102 -15.08 17.43 -8.99
CA ILE A 102 -16.44 17.22 -9.50
C ILE A 102 -17.30 18.45 -9.16
N THR A 103 -17.96 19.00 -10.15
CA THR A 103 -18.89 20.12 -9.97
C THR A 103 -20.24 19.81 -10.60
N ALA A 104 -21.31 20.48 -10.16
CA ALA A 104 -22.63 20.37 -10.77
C ALA A 104 -22.90 21.61 -11.65
N SER A 105 -23.58 21.41 -12.76
CA SER A 105 -24.04 22.49 -13.64
C SER A 105 -25.40 23.03 -13.20
N ASP A 106 -25.62 24.33 -13.44
CA ASP A 106 -26.94 24.90 -13.35
C ASP A 106 -27.88 24.29 -14.41
N LYS A 107 -29.17 24.25 -14.13
CA LYS A 107 -30.18 23.81 -15.08
C LYS A 107 -31.44 24.61 -15.02
N GLY A 108 -32.19 24.67 -16.12
CA GLY A 108 -33.58 25.16 -16.14
C GLY A 108 -34.52 24.19 -15.41
N TYR A 109 -35.63 24.72 -14.88
CA TYR A 109 -36.66 23.87 -14.26
C TYR A 109 -37.28 22.89 -15.30
N ASP A 110 -37.27 21.61 -14.97
CA ASP A 110 -37.76 20.52 -15.79
C ASP A 110 -38.59 19.49 -14.98
N GLY A 111 -38.93 19.81 -13.74
CA GLY A 111 -39.75 18.97 -12.86
C GLY A 111 -38.97 17.83 -12.20
N ASN A 112 -37.69 17.62 -12.47
CA ASN A 112 -36.91 16.55 -11.84
C ASN A 112 -35.69 17.08 -11.06
N ALA A 113 -35.14 16.26 -10.16
CA ALA A 113 -34.01 16.62 -9.30
C ALA A 113 -32.65 16.10 -9.81
N THR A 114 -32.58 15.49 -10.98
CA THR A 114 -31.29 14.98 -11.53
C THR A 114 -30.36 16.14 -11.84
N ALA A 115 -29.11 16.04 -11.40
CA ALA A 115 -28.07 17.02 -11.66
C ALA A 115 -27.09 16.52 -12.72
N THR A 116 -26.72 17.40 -13.66
CA THR A 116 -25.61 17.15 -14.58
C THR A 116 -24.30 17.48 -13.88
N LEU A 117 -23.39 16.50 -13.80
CA LEU A 117 -22.09 16.68 -13.20
C LEU A 117 -21.03 16.97 -14.28
N ASN A 118 -20.13 17.91 -13.97
CA ASN A 118 -18.92 18.14 -14.73
C ASN A 118 -17.77 17.35 -14.07
N THR A 119 -17.20 16.42 -14.81
CA THR A 119 -16.15 15.50 -14.37
C THR A 119 -14.81 15.70 -15.07
N LEU A 120 -14.67 16.76 -15.90
CA LEU A 120 -13.46 17.03 -16.70
C LEU A 120 -12.22 17.35 -15.85
N LEU A 121 -12.43 17.86 -14.63
CA LEU A 121 -11.35 18.25 -13.73
C LEU A 121 -11.18 17.27 -12.57
N ILE A 122 -11.64 16.04 -12.71
CA ILE A 122 -11.45 15.03 -11.66
C ILE A 122 -9.95 14.82 -11.41
N ASN A 123 -9.60 14.85 -10.13
CA ASN A 123 -8.27 14.54 -9.66
C ASN A 123 -8.32 13.38 -8.64
N TYR A 124 -7.50 12.37 -8.85
CA TYR A 124 -7.30 11.24 -7.95
C TYR A 124 -6.02 11.47 -7.13
N GLY A 125 -6.14 12.24 -6.03
CA GLY A 125 -5.02 12.55 -5.16
C GLY A 125 -4.55 11.32 -4.39
N GLY A 126 -3.27 10.96 -4.54
CA GLY A 126 -2.67 9.77 -3.90
C GLY A 126 -2.67 8.49 -4.73
N LEU A 127 -3.19 8.52 -5.97
CA LEU A 127 -3.07 7.38 -6.88
C LEU A 127 -1.59 7.09 -7.18
N VAL A 128 -1.21 5.81 -7.10
CA VAL A 128 0.15 5.37 -7.43
C VAL A 128 0.32 5.33 -8.95
N SER A 129 1.47 5.78 -9.42
CA SER A 129 1.77 5.76 -10.86
C SER A 129 1.72 4.35 -11.43
N GLY A 130 0.98 4.17 -12.52
CA GLY A 130 0.76 2.88 -13.19
C GLY A 130 -0.46 2.12 -12.72
N ASP A 131 -1.11 2.52 -11.63
CA ASP A 131 -2.36 1.91 -11.19
C ASP A 131 -3.56 2.43 -12.01
N THR A 132 -4.55 1.58 -12.19
CA THR A 132 -5.77 1.89 -12.92
C THR A 132 -6.97 1.99 -11.99
N LEU A 133 -7.61 3.16 -12.00
CA LEU A 133 -8.84 3.43 -11.27
C LEU A 133 -9.84 4.15 -12.17
N THR A 134 -11.09 3.71 -12.13
CA THR A 134 -12.22 4.33 -12.84
C THR A 134 -13.29 4.74 -11.85
N GLY A 135 -14.02 5.83 -12.14
CA GLY A 135 -15.13 6.29 -11.32
C GLY A 135 -16.35 6.61 -12.15
N THR A 136 -17.52 6.26 -11.65
CA THR A 136 -18.82 6.70 -12.17
C THR A 136 -19.50 7.56 -11.13
N TYR A 137 -20.18 8.60 -11.56
CA TYR A 137 -20.75 9.63 -10.68
C TYR A 137 -22.15 10.00 -11.13
N SER A 138 -23.07 10.12 -10.17
CA SER A 138 -24.42 10.65 -10.39
C SER A 138 -24.71 11.73 -9.35
N GLY A 139 -25.49 12.74 -9.74
CA GLY A 139 -25.85 13.86 -8.88
C GLY A 139 -27.36 14.04 -8.78
N VAL A 140 -27.83 14.42 -7.60
CA VAL A 140 -29.23 14.72 -7.35
C VAL A 140 -29.34 16.00 -6.51
N PHE A 141 -30.11 16.98 -6.99
CA PHE A 141 -30.48 18.17 -6.21
C PHE A 141 -31.35 17.79 -5.00
N ASN A 142 -31.28 18.55 -3.95
CA ASN A 142 -32.07 18.32 -2.74
C ASN A 142 -33.61 18.35 -2.97
N ASN A 143 -34.07 19.01 -4.05
CA ASN A 143 -35.44 18.94 -4.59
C ASN A 143 -35.48 19.54 -6.01
N ALA A 144 -36.60 19.37 -6.74
CA ALA A 144 -36.76 19.84 -8.11
C ALA A 144 -37.13 21.34 -8.23
N ASN A 145 -37.48 22.04 -7.13
CA ASN A 145 -37.98 23.40 -7.17
C ASN A 145 -36.89 24.40 -7.54
N VAL A 146 -37.28 25.53 -8.12
CA VAL A 146 -36.39 26.66 -8.40
C VAL A 146 -35.77 27.20 -7.11
N GLY A 147 -34.48 27.56 -7.17
CA GLY A 147 -33.73 28.14 -6.05
C GLY A 147 -32.24 28.27 -6.37
N ASN A 148 -31.57 29.20 -5.69
CA ASN A 148 -30.13 29.42 -5.81
C ASN A 148 -29.35 28.64 -4.76
N GLY A 149 -28.11 28.25 -5.09
CA GLY A 149 -27.21 27.62 -4.15
C GLY A 149 -27.70 26.25 -3.63
N LYS A 150 -28.45 25.51 -4.44
CA LYS A 150 -29.00 24.22 -4.06
C LYS A 150 -27.90 23.17 -3.88
N THR A 151 -28.05 22.37 -2.84
CA THR A 151 -27.15 21.24 -2.61
C THR A 151 -27.39 20.13 -3.63
N VAL A 152 -26.31 19.61 -4.20
CA VAL A 152 -26.30 18.39 -5.02
C VAL A 152 -25.60 17.28 -4.25
N THR A 153 -26.32 16.18 -3.99
CA THR A 153 -25.72 14.97 -3.44
C THR A 153 -25.11 14.17 -4.58
N ILE A 154 -23.83 13.83 -4.46
CA ILE A 154 -23.09 13.04 -5.43
C ILE A 154 -22.96 11.61 -4.89
N THR A 155 -23.37 10.64 -5.70
CA THR A 155 -23.13 9.22 -5.48
C THR A 155 -22.02 8.76 -6.42
N SER A 156 -21.05 8.02 -5.91
CA SER A 156 -19.91 7.53 -6.67
C SER A 156 -19.78 6.01 -6.56
N SER A 157 -19.28 5.38 -7.62
CA SER A 157 -18.85 3.99 -7.64
C SER A 157 -17.48 3.91 -8.33
N TYR A 158 -16.58 3.11 -7.78
CA TYR A 158 -15.19 2.99 -8.25
C TYR A 158 -14.89 1.58 -8.71
N GLY A 159 -14.10 1.47 -9.79
CA GLY A 159 -13.61 0.23 -10.38
C GLY A 159 -12.16 0.37 -10.83
N GLY A 160 -11.68 -0.63 -11.55
CA GLY A 160 -10.29 -0.74 -11.99
C GLY A 160 -9.56 -1.88 -11.29
N THR A 161 -8.45 -2.31 -11.88
CA THR A 161 -7.69 -3.48 -11.38
C THR A 161 -7.10 -3.26 -9.99
N ASP A 162 -6.80 -2.01 -9.64
CA ASP A 162 -6.09 -1.68 -8.41
C ASP A 162 -6.99 -1.04 -7.33
N VAL A 163 -8.31 -0.92 -7.58
CA VAL A 163 -9.26 -0.22 -6.69
C VAL A 163 -9.24 -0.74 -5.25
N ASN A 164 -9.07 -2.04 -5.05
CA ASN A 164 -9.06 -2.70 -3.74
C ASN A 164 -7.81 -2.35 -2.89
N ASN A 165 -6.82 -1.71 -3.51
CA ASN A 165 -5.60 -1.27 -2.83
C ASN A 165 -5.76 0.14 -2.21
N TYR A 166 -6.94 0.76 -2.34
CA TYR A 166 -7.21 2.11 -1.88
C TYR A 166 -8.39 2.19 -0.93
N THR A 167 -8.30 3.12 0.02
CA THR A 167 -9.45 3.65 0.76
C THR A 167 -9.81 4.99 0.13
N ILE A 168 -10.96 5.06 -0.56
CA ILE A 168 -11.34 6.21 -1.37
C ILE A 168 -12.23 7.17 -0.57
N CYS A 169 -11.88 8.45 -0.57
CA CYS A 169 -12.64 9.55 0.01
C CYS A 169 -12.99 10.56 -1.07
N LEU A 170 -14.29 10.82 -1.28
CA LEU A 170 -14.75 11.89 -2.15
C LEU A 170 -14.72 13.23 -1.39
N LEU A 171 -13.91 14.16 -1.88
CA LEU A 171 -13.82 15.51 -1.33
C LEU A 171 -14.81 16.42 -2.07
N TYR A 172 -15.81 16.91 -1.35
CA TYR A 172 -16.73 17.94 -1.86
C TYR A 172 -16.05 19.30 -1.75
N THR A 173 -15.80 19.97 -2.88
CA THR A 173 -15.52 21.40 -2.86
C THR A 173 -16.86 22.13 -2.76
N SER A 174 -17.19 22.65 -1.56
CA SER A 174 -18.24 23.66 -1.45
C SER A 174 -17.82 24.85 -2.34
N PRO A 175 -18.68 25.33 -3.27
CA PRO A 175 -18.34 26.57 -3.97
C PRO A 175 -18.12 27.65 -2.92
N SER A 176 -16.92 28.28 -2.94
CA SER A 176 -16.66 29.45 -2.12
C SER A 176 -17.76 30.47 -2.39
N PRO A 177 -18.40 31.08 -1.37
CA PRO A 177 -19.34 32.18 -1.60
C PRO A 177 -18.64 33.21 -2.47
N ARG A 178 -19.17 33.51 -3.67
CA ARG A 178 -18.64 34.57 -4.49
C ARG A 178 -18.71 35.83 -3.63
N ASP A 179 -17.57 36.50 -3.44
CA ASP A 179 -17.49 37.81 -2.85
C ASP A 179 -18.47 38.73 -3.62
N PRO A 180 -19.52 39.27 -2.96
CA PRO A 180 -20.53 40.11 -3.64
C PRO A 180 -20.00 41.49 -4.02
N THR A 181 -18.68 41.77 -3.89
CA THR A 181 -18.05 43.08 -4.10
C THR A 181 -17.19 43.17 -5.36
N LYS A 182 -17.42 42.33 -6.39
CA LYS A 182 -16.83 42.52 -7.73
C LYS A 182 -17.88 42.43 -8.81
#